data_b4352127f88818692427c726dd79adb4
#
_entry.id   b4352127f88818692427c726dd79adb4
#
_cell.length_a   1.000
_cell.length_b   1.000
_cell.length_c   1.000
_cell.angle_alpha   90.00
_cell.angle_beta   90.00
_cell.angle_gamma   90.00
#
_symmetry.space_group_name_H-M   'P 1'
#
loop_
_entity.id
_entity.type
_entity.pdbx_description
1 polymer ?
#
loop_
_entity_poly.entity_id
_entity_poly.type
_entity_poly.pdbx_seq_one_letter_code
_entity_poly.pdbx_strand_id
1 'polypeptide(L)'
;MSKKLIQIMVVAALSAAASLPAFAGDMNNALGGALGGVAGAAVGGAVGGSTGAVIGGAVGGGAGGAVTSNRRERTGAIIGGALGGGAGTAAGNAMGGRGGGLIGAAVGGGAGAALGGNISRSNSYNDDYDRGYRRGKHHGKHHHRH
;
A
#
# COMPACT_ATOMS: atom_id res chain seq x y z
N MET A 1 -27.40 20.19 0.66
CA MET A 1 -27.01 18.89 1.23
C MET A 1 -26.71 19.10 2.70
N SER A 2 -27.46 18.45 3.61
CA SER A 2 -27.38 18.72 5.03
C SER A 2 -26.12 18.18 5.66
N LYS A 3 -25.50 18.95 6.55
CA LYS A 3 -24.31 18.61 7.34
C LYS A 3 -24.39 17.21 8.00
N LYS A 4 -25.60 16.74 8.27
CA LYS A 4 -25.91 15.43 8.84
C LYS A 4 -25.57 14.27 7.88
N LEU A 5 -25.75 14.43 6.56
CA LEU A 5 -25.40 13.44 5.57
C LEU A 5 -23.87 13.26 5.47
N ILE A 6 -23.13 14.36 5.57
CA ILE A 6 -21.66 14.34 5.57
C ILE A 6 -21.14 13.65 6.84
N GLN A 7 -21.75 13.93 8.00
CA GLN A 7 -21.36 13.27 9.26
C GLN A 7 -21.65 11.77 9.24
N ILE A 8 -22.79 11.34 8.70
CA ILE A 8 -23.14 9.92 8.56
C ILE A 8 -22.15 9.22 7.60
N MET A 9 -21.79 9.87 6.50
CA MET A 9 -20.82 9.33 5.54
C MET A 9 -19.41 9.20 6.13
N VAL A 10 -18.99 10.18 6.93
CA VAL A 10 -17.68 10.15 7.61
C VAL A 10 -17.64 9.04 8.67
N VAL A 11 -18.71 8.88 9.45
CA VAL A 11 -18.80 7.82 10.46
C VAL A 11 -18.88 6.43 9.81
N ALA A 12 -19.63 6.28 8.72
CA ALA A 12 -19.69 5.02 7.98
C ALA A 12 -18.33 4.65 7.33
N ALA A 13 -17.58 5.62 6.81
CA ALA A 13 -16.25 5.41 6.26
C ALA A 13 -15.22 5.05 7.35
N LEU A 14 -15.32 5.68 8.52
CA LEU A 14 -14.46 5.38 9.67
C LEU A 14 -14.73 3.98 10.24
N SER A 15 -16.01 3.55 10.28
CA SER A 15 -16.37 2.21 10.74
C SER A 15 -15.99 1.11 9.75
N ALA A 16 -16.01 1.38 8.44
CA ALA A 16 -15.53 0.47 7.41
C ALA A 16 -13.99 0.28 7.49
N ALA A 17 -13.26 1.32 7.85
CA ALA A 17 -11.82 1.22 8.08
C ALA A 17 -11.44 0.39 9.32
N ALA A 18 -12.32 0.37 10.34
CA ALA A 18 -12.11 -0.39 11.57
C ALA A 18 -12.44 -1.90 11.44
N SER A 19 -13.17 -2.29 10.41
CA SER A 19 -13.54 -3.70 10.15
C SER A 19 -12.58 -4.45 9.23
N LEU A 20 -11.46 -3.84 8.81
CA LEU A 20 -10.39 -4.56 8.15
C LEU A 20 -9.74 -5.49 9.19
N PRO A 21 -9.62 -6.81 8.91
CA PRO A 21 -8.92 -7.70 9.81
C PRO A 21 -7.50 -7.15 10.02
N ALA A 22 -7.14 -6.95 11.28
CA ALA A 22 -5.84 -6.44 11.67
C ALA A 22 -4.78 -7.42 11.18
N PHE A 23 -4.15 -7.14 10.05
CA PHE A 23 -2.89 -7.74 9.65
C PHE A 23 -1.82 -7.13 10.56
N ALA A 24 -1.68 -7.67 11.76
CA ALA A 24 -0.83 -7.12 12.82
C ALA A 24 0.66 -7.02 12.44
N GLY A 25 1.09 -7.70 11.37
CA GLY A 25 2.47 -7.61 10.84
C GLY A 25 2.71 -6.46 9.85
N ASP A 26 1.66 -5.91 9.23
CA ASP A 26 1.78 -4.94 8.14
C ASP A 26 1.17 -3.56 8.48
N MET A 27 0.90 -3.32 9.76
CA MET A 27 0.29 -2.06 10.23
C MET A 27 1.13 -0.84 9.82
N ASN A 28 2.46 -0.94 9.90
CA ASN A 28 3.34 0.17 9.52
C ASN A 28 3.23 0.48 8.03
N ASN A 29 3.18 -0.55 7.18
CA ASN A 29 3.03 -0.38 5.74
C ASN A 29 1.66 0.19 5.38
N ALA A 30 0.61 -0.27 6.07
CA ALA A 30 -0.75 0.24 5.91
C ALA A 30 -0.85 1.72 6.30
N LEU A 31 -0.31 2.09 7.46
CA LEU A 31 -0.31 3.47 7.94
C LEU A 31 0.51 4.38 7.02
N GLY A 32 1.70 3.94 6.59
CA GLY A 32 2.52 4.71 5.67
C GLY A 32 1.84 4.94 4.33
N GLY A 33 1.27 3.87 3.74
CA GLY A 33 0.54 3.96 2.48
C GLY A 33 -0.72 4.83 2.59
N ALA A 34 -1.46 4.73 3.70
CA ALA A 34 -2.66 5.53 3.93
C ALA A 34 -2.33 7.01 4.12
N LEU A 35 -1.40 7.36 5.01
CA LEU A 35 -1.01 8.73 5.28
C LEU A 35 -0.35 9.38 4.06
N GLY A 36 0.56 8.65 3.39
CA GLY A 36 1.18 9.09 2.16
C GLY A 36 0.17 9.31 1.05
N GLY A 37 -0.77 8.39 0.88
CA GLY A 37 -1.82 8.45 -0.12
C GLY A 37 -2.73 9.68 0.08
N VAL A 38 -3.19 9.93 1.30
CA VAL A 38 -4.01 11.10 1.64
C VAL A 38 -3.24 12.40 1.42
N ALA A 39 -2.02 12.50 1.92
CA ALA A 39 -1.21 13.70 1.77
C ALA A 39 -0.91 13.99 0.30
N GLY A 40 -0.52 12.97 -0.47
CA GLY A 40 -0.28 13.08 -1.89
C GLY A 40 -1.53 13.46 -2.68
N ALA A 41 -2.68 12.83 -2.38
CA ALA A 41 -3.96 13.14 -3.04
C ALA A 41 -4.43 14.56 -2.71
N ALA A 42 -4.23 15.03 -1.47
CA ALA A 42 -4.59 16.39 -1.06
C ALA A 42 -3.77 17.45 -1.81
N VAL A 43 -2.44 17.28 -1.81
CA VAL A 43 -1.53 18.21 -2.51
C VAL A 43 -1.75 18.14 -4.02
N GLY A 44 -1.78 16.94 -4.60
CA GLY A 44 -2.03 16.75 -6.03
C GLY A 44 -3.37 17.32 -6.46
N GLY A 45 -4.40 17.11 -5.63
CA GLY A 45 -5.74 17.64 -5.87
C GLY A 45 -5.83 19.17 -5.80
N ALA A 46 -5.00 19.80 -4.97
CA ALA A 46 -4.93 21.26 -4.89
C ALA A 46 -4.33 21.86 -6.16
N VAL A 47 -3.35 21.21 -6.77
CA VAL A 47 -2.62 21.71 -7.95
C VAL A 47 -3.30 21.31 -9.25
N GLY A 48 -3.75 20.06 -9.36
CA GLY A 48 -4.24 19.45 -10.61
C GLY A 48 -5.65 18.90 -10.56
N GLY A 49 -6.47 19.29 -9.57
CA GLY A 49 -7.85 18.82 -9.44
C GLY A 49 -7.94 17.30 -9.28
N SER A 50 -8.95 16.69 -9.88
CA SER A 50 -9.20 15.24 -9.76
C SER A 50 -8.04 14.39 -10.30
N THR A 51 -7.48 14.76 -11.44
CA THR A 51 -6.34 14.07 -12.05
C THR A 51 -5.09 14.20 -11.17
N GLY A 52 -4.84 15.41 -10.66
CA GLY A 52 -3.72 15.64 -9.75
C GLY A 52 -3.85 14.82 -8.47
N ALA A 53 -5.08 14.70 -7.91
CA ALA A 53 -5.34 13.89 -6.74
C ALA A 53 -5.03 12.41 -6.98
N VAL A 54 -5.38 11.86 -8.13
CA VAL A 54 -5.10 10.46 -8.49
C VAL A 54 -3.60 10.21 -8.57
N ILE A 55 -2.87 11.10 -9.30
CA ILE A 55 -1.41 11.00 -9.42
C ILE A 55 -0.74 11.16 -8.07
N GLY A 56 -1.19 12.17 -7.30
CA GLY A 56 -0.66 12.42 -5.96
C GLY A 56 -0.94 11.28 -5.00
N GLY A 57 -2.14 10.68 -5.04
CA GLY A 57 -2.49 9.51 -4.25
C GLY A 57 -1.64 8.29 -4.58
N ALA A 58 -1.34 8.08 -5.86
CA ALA A 58 -0.45 7.01 -6.31
C ALA A 58 0.98 7.23 -5.82
N VAL A 59 1.56 8.39 -6.08
CA VAL A 59 2.92 8.72 -5.66
C VAL A 59 3.06 8.70 -4.14
N GLY A 60 2.10 9.33 -3.45
CA GLY A 60 2.09 9.40 -1.99
C GLY A 60 1.90 8.03 -1.34
N GLY A 61 0.97 7.21 -1.84
CA GLY A 61 0.73 5.86 -1.35
C GLY A 61 1.95 4.94 -1.53
N GLY A 62 2.59 5.00 -2.68
CA GLY A 62 3.82 4.27 -2.96
C GLY A 62 4.99 4.74 -2.09
N ALA A 63 5.20 6.06 -1.99
CA ALA A 63 6.27 6.63 -1.16
C ALA A 63 6.05 6.33 0.33
N GLY A 64 4.82 6.49 0.83
CA GLY A 64 4.47 6.16 2.21
C GLY A 64 4.71 4.70 2.53
N GLY A 65 4.28 3.79 1.65
CA GLY A 65 4.56 2.36 1.75
C GLY A 65 6.07 2.07 1.77
N ALA A 66 6.84 2.76 0.93
CA ALA A 66 8.29 2.58 0.85
C ALA A 66 9.02 2.92 2.14
N VAL A 67 8.63 4.05 2.77
CA VAL A 67 9.31 4.57 3.97
C VAL A 67 9.06 3.68 5.18
N THR A 68 7.88 3.10 5.28
CA THR A 68 7.47 2.29 6.42
C THR A 68 7.77 0.82 6.26
N SER A 69 8.17 0.38 5.07
CA SER A 69 8.42 -1.02 4.76
C SER A 69 9.86 -1.44 5.03
N ASN A 70 10.04 -2.70 5.45
CA ASN A 70 11.33 -3.36 5.50
C ASN A 70 11.86 -3.64 4.08
N ARG A 71 13.19 -3.84 3.97
CA ARG A 71 13.85 -4.04 2.66
C ARG A 71 13.20 -5.13 1.81
N ARG A 72 12.70 -6.22 2.41
CA ARG A 72 12.08 -7.36 1.72
C ARG A 72 10.66 -7.06 1.24
N GLU A 73 9.98 -6.13 1.88
CA GLU A 73 8.59 -5.75 1.61
C GLU A 73 8.47 -4.52 0.72
N ARG A 74 9.55 -3.74 0.63
CA ARG A 74 9.57 -2.39 0.07
C ARG A 74 9.05 -2.33 -1.36
N THR A 75 9.52 -3.22 -2.23
CA THR A 75 9.09 -3.24 -3.64
C THR A 75 7.59 -3.49 -3.76
N GLY A 76 7.08 -4.49 -3.03
CA GLY A 76 5.65 -4.78 -3.03
C GLY A 76 4.82 -3.67 -2.42
N ALA A 77 5.28 -3.07 -1.32
CA ALA A 77 4.58 -1.96 -0.67
C ALA A 77 4.54 -0.70 -1.55
N ILE A 78 5.61 -0.41 -2.31
CA ILE A 78 5.63 0.69 -3.28
C ILE A 78 4.61 0.46 -4.39
N ILE A 79 4.65 -0.71 -5.03
CA ILE A 79 3.77 -1.02 -6.15
C ILE A 79 2.32 -1.09 -5.66
N GLY A 80 2.08 -1.81 -4.56
CA GLY A 80 0.74 -1.96 -4.00
C GLY A 80 0.18 -0.63 -3.50
N GLY A 81 0.98 0.16 -2.80
CA GLY A 81 0.60 1.49 -2.31
C GLY A 81 0.32 2.48 -3.43
N ALA A 82 1.12 2.45 -4.50
CA ALA A 82 0.91 3.31 -5.66
C ALA A 82 -0.36 2.93 -6.43
N LEU A 83 -0.54 1.66 -6.76
CA LEU A 83 -1.74 1.18 -7.46
C LEU A 83 -2.99 1.38 -6.60
N GLY A 84 -2.93 1.00 -5.33
CA GLY A 84 -4.04 1.15 -4.40
C GLY A 84 -4.39 2.61 -4.14
N GLY A 85 -3.40 3.45 -3.89
CA GLY A 85 -3.58 4.88 -3.66
C GLY A 85 -4.17 5.60 -4.87
N GLY A 86 -3.64 5.35 -6.06
CA GLY A 86 -4.16 5.92 -7.30
C GLY A 86 -5.57 5.44 -7.65
N ALA A 87 -5.78 4.12 -7.68
CA ALA A 87 -7.08 3.51 -7.99
C ALA A 87 -8.15 3.88 -6.94
N GLY A 88 -7.78 3.85 -5.65
CA GLY A 88 -8.65 4.24 -4.55
C GLY A 88 -9.06 5.71 -4.66
N THR A 89 -8.12 6.60 -4.99
CA THR A 89 -8.41 8.03 -5.21
C THR A 89 -9.36 8.22 -6.39
N ALA A 90 -9.12 7.53 -7.51
CA ALA A 90 -9.97 7.61 -8.69
C ALA A 90 -11.40 7.16 -8.41
N ALA A 91 -11.55 5.98 -7.80
CA ALA A 91 -12.85 5.44 -7.42
C ALA A 91 -13.56 6.34 -6.41
N GLY A 92 -12.84 6.80 -5.38
CA GLY A 92 -13.36 7.69 -4.37
C GLY A 92 -13.84 9.03 -4.92
N ASN A 93 -13.08 9.62 -5.85
CA ASN A 93 -13.47 10.85 -6.54
C ASN A 93 -14.74 10.67 -7.35
N ALA A 94 -14.91 9.53 -8.02
CA ALA A 94 -16.13 9.23 -8.79
C ALA A 94 -17.37 9.12 -7.90
N MET A 95 -17.20 8.63 -6.69
CA MET A 95 -18.30 8.38 -5.75
C MET A 95 -18.64 9.60 -4.87
N GLY A 96 -17.64 10.33 -4.40
CA GLY A 96 -17.79 11.39 -3.40
C GLY A 96 -16.96 12.64 -3.64
N GLY A 97 -16.52 12.89 -4.88
CA GLY A 97 -15.69 14.04 -5.22
C GLY A 97 -14.39 14.08 -4.41
N ARG A 98 -13.89 15.26 -4.08
CA ARG A 98 -12.61 15.43 -3.38
C ARG A 98 -12.55 14.68 -2.04
N GLY A 99 -13.64 14.71 -1.26
CA GLY A 99 -13.71 14.01 0.03
C GLY A 99 -13.61 12.49 -0.16
N GLY A 100 -14.36 11.96 -1.13
CA GLY A 100 -14.30 10.54 -1.48
C GLY A 100 -12.92 10.12 -1.98
N GLY A 101 -12.28 10.98 -2.78
CA GLY A 101 -10.92 10.73 -3.27
C GLY A 101 -9.88 10.60 -2.17
N LEU A 102 -9.93 11.44 -1.13
CA LEU A 102 -9.03 11.36 0.02
C LEU A 102 -9.24 10.08 0.83
N ILE A 103 -10.51 9.71 1.06
CA ILE A 103 -10.84 8.47 1.75
C ILE A 103 -10.38 7.27 0.93
N GLY A 104 -10.62 7.31 -0.39
CA GLY A 104 -10.17 6.28 -1.32
C GLY A 104 -8.65 6.14 -1.36
N ALA A 105 -7.92 7.27 -1.30
CA ALA A 105 -6.46 7.27 -1.22
C ALA A 105 -5.96 6.62 0.07
N ALA A 106 -6.61 6.89 1.21
CA ALA A 106 -6.24 6.30 2.49
C ALA A 106 -6.43 4.79 2.49
N VAL A 107 -7.64 4.35 2.13
CA VAL A 107 -7.99 2.93 2.15
C VAL A 107 -7.21 2.17 1.09
N GLY A 108 -7.17 2.69 -0.14
CA GLY A 108 -6.45 2.07 -1.25
C GLY A 108 -4.94 2.03 -1.04
N GLY A 109 -4.34 3.15 -0.65
CA GLY A 109 -2.90 3.25 -0.38
C GLY A 109 -2.47 2.37 0.79
N GLY A 110 -3.23 2.38 1.88
CA GLY A 110 -2.96 1.57 3.06
C GLY A 110 -3.10 0.08 2.80
N ALA A 111 -4.24 -0.35 2.24
CA ALA A 111 -4.49 -1.76 1.91
C ALA A 111 -3.51 -2.26 0.84
N GLY A 112 -3.27 -1.45 -0.20
CA GLY A 112 -2.34 -1.77 -1.28
C GLY A 112 -0.92 -1.97 -0.77
N ALA A 113 -0.42 -1.07 0.08
CA ALA A 113 0.92 -1.16 0.66
C ALA A 113 1.07 -2.40 1.55
N ALA A 114 0.06 -2.69 2.39
CA ALA A 114 0.07 -3.87 3.26
C ALA A 114 0.07 -5.17 2.46
N LEU A 115 -0.85 -5.30 1.49
CA LEU A 115 -0.95 -6.49 0.65
C LEU A 115 0.29 -6.69 -0.21
N GLY A 116 0.77 -5.63 -0.86
CA GLY A 116 1.96 -5.66 -1.69
C GLY A 116 3.20 -6.04 -0.90
N GLY A 117 3.37 -5.47 0.30
CA GLY A 117 4.45 -5.81 1.21
C GLY A 117 4.45 -7.27 1.62
N ASN A 118 3.26 -7.80 1.93
CA ASN A 118 3.07 -9.18 2.33
C ASN A 118 3.45 -10.17 1.22
N ILE A 119 2.99 -9.91 -0.01
CA ILE A 119 3.32 -10.71 -1.19
C ILE A 119 4.84 -10.71 -1.43
N SER A 120 5.47 -9.54 -1.35
CA SER A 120 6.92 -9.40 -1.55
C SER A 120 7.72 -10.16 -0.50
N ARG A 121 7.26 -10.15 0.76
CA ARG A 121 7.85 -10.93 1.86
C ARG A 121 7.81 -12.43 1.57
N SER A 122 6.65 -12.94 1.18
CA SER A 122 6.47 -14.37 0.89
C SER A 122 7.38 -14.86 -0.24
N ASN A 123 7.54 -14.05 -1.29
CA ASN A 123 8.44 -14.39 -2.40
C ASN A 123 9.91 -14.40 -1.98
N SER A 124 10.32 -13.48 -1.08
CA SER A 124 11.71 -13.44 -0.60
C SER A 124 12.10 -14.66 0.22
N TYR A 125 11.17 -15.26 0.97
CA TYR A 125 11.43 -16.51 1.69
C TYR A 125 11.67 -17.67 0.73
N ASN A 126 10.91 -17.78 -0.36
CA ASN A 126 11.07 -18.84 -1.35
C ASN A 126 12.42 -18.74 -2.06
N ASP A 127 12.87 -17.52 -2.41
CA ASP A 127 14.17 -17.30 -3.05
C ASP A 127 15.36 -17.67 -2.13
N ASP A 128 15.23 -17.44 -0.83
CA ASP A 128 16.28 -17.81 0.15
C ASP A 128 16.38 -19.33 0.32
N TYR A 129 15.26 -20.07 0.28
CA TYR A 129 15.26 -21.53 0.28
C TYR A 129 15.92 -22.11 -0.98
N ASP A 130 15.63 -21.58 -2.15
CA ASP A 130 16.22 -22.03 -3.42
C ASP A 130 17.71 -21.76 -3.49
N ARG A 131 18.18 -20.61 -2.99
CA ARG A 131 19.62 -20.29 -2.90
C ARG A 131 20.35 -21.19 -1.92
N GLY A 132 19.75 -21.50 -0.78
CA GLY A 132 20.29 -22.44 0.20
C GLY A 132 20.48 -23.84 -0.39
N TYR A 133 19.49 -24.32 -1.14
CA TYR A 133 19.53 -25.64 -1.78
C TYR A 133 20.59 -25.74 -2.89
N ARG A 134 20.76 -24.68 -3.68
CA ARG A 134 21.80 -24.62 -4.74
C ARG A 134 23.22 -24.56 -4.15
N ARG A 135 23.42 -23.83 -3.06
CA ARG A 135 24.73 -23.70 -2.40
C ARG A 135 25.17 -25.00 -1.75
N GLY A 136 24.24 -25.78 -1.18
CA GLY A 136 24.52 -27.11 -0.61
C GLY A 136 24.99 -28.13 -1.65
N LYS A 137 24.46 -28.06 -2.87
CA LYS A 137 24.86 -28.99 -3.96
C LYS A 137 26.27 -28.76 -4.52
N HIS A 138 26.81 -27.54 -4.39
CA HIS A 138 28.15 -27.23 -4.87
C HIS A 138 29.25 -27.63 -3.90
N HIS A 139 28.99 -27.75 -2.60
CA HIS A 139 29.99 -28.19 -1.63
C HIS A 139 30.18 -29.70 -1.57
N GLY A 140 29.24 -30.49 -2.10
CA GLY A 140 29.32 -31.96 -2.08
C GLY A 140 30.23 -32.59 -3.15
N LYS A 141 30.79 -31.83 -4.12
CA LYS A 141 31.52 -32.39 -5.25
C LYS A 141 33.06 -32.37 -5.13
N HIS A 142 33.61 -31.87 -4.04
CA HIS A 142 35.07 -31.73 -3.91
C HIS A 142 35.78 -32.73 -2.97
N HIS A 143 35.12 -33.80 -2.49
CA HIS A 143 35.74 -34.75 -1.57
C HIS A 143 35.88 -36.18 -2.11
N HIS A 144 36.14 -36.41 -3.38
CA HIS A 144 36.60 -37.70 -3.85
C HIS A 144 37.62 -37.52 -4.96
N ARG A 145 38.87 -37.26 -4.58
CA ARG A 145 40.08 -37.56 -5.37
C ARG A 145 41.22 -37.86 -4.40
N HIS A 146 41.33 -39.12 -4.06
CA HIS A 146 42.60 -39.80 -3.77
C HIS A 146 42.63 -41.08 -4.54
#